data_92dc258e1a55e94f3967922d07d06f62
#
_entry.id   92dc258e1a55e94f3967922d07d06f62
#
_cell.length_a   1.000
_cell.length_b   1.000
_cell.length_c   1.000
_cell.angle_alpha   90.00
_cell.angle_beta   90.00
_cell.angle_gamma   90.00
#
_symmetry.space_group_name_H-M   'P 1'
#
loop_
_entity.id
_entity.type
_entity.pdbx_description
1 polymer ?
#
loop_
_entity_poly.entity_id
_entity_poly.type
_entity_poly.pdbx_seq_one_letter_code
_entity_poly.pdbx_strand_id
1 'polypeptide(L)'
;LRYPILQGGMAWASSGRLACAVSNAGGLGILGCAGREAEWVLNEIKYIINNTLKPIGLNVALHDESAVDIVELAVENGIKYFTMGGANTYLKLISRFSDDVLIIPVVGSSMEAKLAERAGAKLIICEGQESGGSIGRLSLFSLLPQVVDAVKIPVIAAGGIADSRGMRAAFALGAEGIQMGTRFLASEECHVSEDYKKRIIKAKDIDSIVISRKIKHPTRVIKNKFAVDYLSKEREGIDERELSKLVRGRLKLAVESDADSGALHAGEISGLITDIKSAREIIAEIVWGFSNDNNECANTNEEINPEVSKYLKHKPPILLVDKIHNLEPGIQSRTSLKLDEDKWFFSCHYPDYPVMPGTLLLEAMSQTMTLSVTSMDEFSDEWGGLLLLSGITDVKFKKEALPGIELLMTAKIESFKRGIVKGNVKCEADGELICSCVMTIVIPNAIKQLSNQIGRKI
;
A
#
# COMPACT_ATOMS: atom_id res chain seq x y z
N LEU A 1 12.32 15.08 -1.68
CA LEU A 1 12.53 13.63 -1.64
C LEU A 1 12.35 13.02 -3.02
N ARG A 2 13.06 11.91 -3.29
CA ARG A 2 12.84 11.15 -4.53
C ARG A 2 11.63 10.21 -4.37
N TYR A 3 11.47 9.66 -3.18
CA TYR A 3 10.38 8.73 -2.84
C TYR A 3 9.68 9.20 -1.57
N PRO A 4 8.35 9.06 -1.45
CA PRO A 4 7.59 9.48 -0.29
C PRO A 4 7.69 8.43 0.85
N ILE A 5 8.92 8.09 1.22
CA ILE A 5 9.25 7.10 2.24
C ILE A 5 10.09 7.77 3.33
N LEU A 6 9.61 7.72 4.57
CA LEU A 6 10.28 8.19 5.75
C LEU A 6 10.77 7.01 6.60
N GLN A 7 11.97 7.11 7.13
CA GLN A 7 12.40 6.22 8.20
C GLN A 7 11.94 6.84 9.54
N GLY A 8 11.22 6.07 10.33
CA GLY A 8 10.71 6.53 11.62
C GLY A 8 11.82 6.88 12.59
N GLY A 9 11.62 7.92 13.38
CA GLY A 9 12.53 8.30 14.45
C GLY A 9 12.47 7.29 15.59
N MET A 10 13.42 6.36 15.63
CA MET A 10 13.48 5.30 16.64
C MET A 10 14.49 5.67 17.73
N ALA A 11 13.97 5.94 18.94
CA ALA A 11 14.82 6.27 20.09
C ALA A 11 15.94 5.23 20.28
N TRP A 12 17.16 5.68 20.53
CA TRP A 12 18.39 4.89 20.68
C TRP A 12 18.87 4.16 19.43
N ALA A 13 18.01 3.81 18.47
CA ALA A 13 18.33 3.00 17.29
C ALA A 13 18.64 3.83 16.04
N SER A 14 17.99 4.97 15.85
CA SER A 14 18.19 5.83 14.67
C SER A 14 19.39 6.75 14.85
N SER A 15 20.53 6.36 14.30
CA SER A 15 21.77 7.15 14.25
C SER A 15 21.89 7.97 12.96
N GLY A 16 22.85 8.87 12.89
CA GLY A 16 23.22 9.60 11.68
C GLY A 16 23.60 8.68 10.52
N ARG A 17 24.23 7.53 10.80
CA ARG A 17 24.58 6.53 9.78
C ARG A 17 23.33 5.99 9.06
N LEU A 18 22.30 5.57 9.81
CA LEU A 18 21.05 5.09 9.23
C LEU A 18 20.32 6.23 8.50
N ALA A 19 20.24 7.41 9.11
CA ALA A 19 19.57 8.56 8.51
C ALA A 19 20.21 8.94 7.16
N CYS A 20 21.55 9.01 7.08
CA CYS A 20 22.26 9.26 5.83
C CYS A 20 21.99 8.19 4.78
N ALA A 21 22.00 6.91 5.15
CA ALA A 21 21.76 5.80 4.21
C ALA A 21 20.36 5.89 3.58
N VAL A 22 19.33 6.14 4.39
CA VAL A 22 17.94 6.31 3.92
C VAL A 22 17.81 7.53 3.01
N SER A 23 18.39 8.68 3.38
CA SER A 23 18.28 9.88 2.56
C SER A 23 19.06 9.77 1.26
N ASN A 24 20.23 9.15 1.27
CA ASN A 24 21.02 8.86 0.07
C ASN A 24 20.31 7.85 -0.86
N ALA A 25 19.47 6.98 -0.31
CA ALA A 25 18.60 6.09 -1.08
C ALA A 25 17.33 6.77 -1.66
N GLY A 26 17.07 8.04 -1.28
CA GLY A 26 15.98 8.85 -1.84
C GLY A 26 14.76 9.03 -0.94
N GLY A 27 14.76 8.46 0.27
CA GLY A 27 13.76 8.70 1.32
C GLY A 27 14.11 9.92 2.19
N LEU A 28 13.49 10.03 3.36
CA LEU A 28 13.87 10.94 4.45
C LEU A 28 14.36 10.12 5.64
N GLY A 29 15.66 10.13 5.86
CA GLY A 29 16.26 9.58 7.07
C GLY A 29 16.02 10.50 8.26
N ILE A 30 15.77 9.94 9.43
CA ILE A 30 15.42 10.70 10.64
C ILE A 30 16.29 10.24 11.80
N LEU A 31 17.05 11.17 12.38
CA LEU A 31 17.83 10.95 13.59
C LEU A 31 16.91 10.89 14.82
N GLY A 32 17.03 9.85 15.64
CA GLY A 32 16.24 9.69 16.86
C GLY A 32 16.89 10.34 18.08
N CYS A 33 16.35 11.46 18.56
CA CYS A 33 16.95 12.24 19.65
C CYS A 33 16.39 11.93 21.03
N ALA A 34 15.29 11.17 21.14
CA ALA A 34 14.66 10.88 22.43
C ALA A 34 15.62 10.19 23.43
N GLY A 35 15.77 10.79 24.62
CA GLY A 35 16.65 10.32 25.68
C GLY A 35 18.14 10.50 25.40
N ARG A 36 18.52 11.34 24.42
CA ARG A 36 19.91 11.66 24.05
C ARG A 36 20.32 13.03 24.56
N GLU A 37 21.56 13.13 24.97
CA GLU A 37 22.18 14.40 25.37
C GLU A 37 22.44 15.29 24.15
N ALA A 38 22.38 16.62 24.33
CA ALA A 38 22.60 17.60 23.27
C ALA A 38 23.97 17.45 22.57
N GLU A 39 25.02 17.11 23.31
CA GLU A 39 26.34 16.84 22.75
C GLU A 39 26.35 15.66 21.78
N TRP A 40 25.65 14.58 22.13
CA TRP A 40 25.51 13.43 21.24
C TRP A 40 24.77 13.82 19.95
N VAL A 41 23.66 14.56 20.06
CA VAL A 41 22.89 15.06 18.92
C VAL A 41 23.74 15.91 18.00
N LEU A 42 24.54 16.84 18.57
CA LEU A 42 25.44 17.68 17.79
C LEU A 42 26.50 16.85 17.04
N ASN A 43 27.07 15.83 17.67
CA ASN A 43 28.04 14.94 17.02
C ASN A 43 27.42 14.15 15.87
N GLU A 44 26.20 13.67 16.04
CA GLU A 44 25.46 12.97 14.95
C GLU A 44 25.11 13.96 13.81
N ILE A 45 24.71 15.20 14.10
CA ILE A 45 24.48 16.23 13.08
C ILE A 45 25.76 16.52 12.28
N LYS A 46 26.92 16.69 12.97
CA LYS A 46 28.21 16.84 12.29
C LYS A 46 28.54 15.64 11.39
N TYR A 47 28.29 14.44 11.88
CA TYR A 47 28.42 13.23 11.05
C TYR A 47 27.54 13.30 9.80
N ILE A 48 26.27 13.66 9.95
CA ILE A 48 25.29 13.80 8.88
C ILE A 48 25.77 14.80 7.80
N ILE A 49 26.19 16.00 8.22
CA ILE A 49 26.64 17.06 7.30
C ILE A 49 27.85 16.59 6.46
N ASN A 50 28.73 15.78 7.04
CA ASN A 50 29.91 15.25 6.36
C ASN A 50 29.61 14.06 5.44
N ASN A 51 28.44 13.40 5.56
CA ASN A 51 28.14 12.15 4.85
C ASN A 51 26.96 12.26 3.88
N THR A 52 26.20 13.35 3.86
CA THR A 52 25.11 13.56 2.90
C THR A 52 24.81 15.04 2.66
N LEU A 53 24.42 15.33 1.42
CA LEU A 53 23.82 16.62 1.02
C LEU A 53 22.29 16.54 0.91
N LYS A 54 21.72 15.38 1.24
CA LYS A 54 20.28 15.15 1.12
C LYS A 54 19.55 15.61 2.39
N PRO A 55 18.26 15.94 2.31
CA PRO A 55 17.45 16.30 3.47
C PRO A 55 17.48 15.20 4.54
N ILE A 56 17.63 15.63 5.79
CA ILE A 56 17.58 14.80 7.00
C ILE A 56 16.56 15.40 7.96
N GLY A 57 15.81 14.55 8.64
CA GLY A 57 14.93 14.94 9.74
C GLY A 57 15.50 14.57 11.11
N LEU A 58 14.98 15.20 12.15
CA LEU A 58 15.18 14.81 13.55
C LEU A 58 13.84 14.42 14.16
N ASN A 59 13.83 13.38 14.97
CA ASN A 59 12.71 13.04 15.82
C ASN A 59 12.98 13.49 17.26
N VAL A 60 12.12 14.35 17.79
CA VAL A 60 12.25 14.91 19.13
C VAL A 60 11.05 14.49 19.98
N ALA A 61 11.32 13.91 21.13
CA ALA A 61 10.28 13.55 22.10
C ALA A 61 10.00 14.75 23.02
N LEU A 62 8.79 15.28 22.93
CA LEU A 62 8.42 16.53 23.61
C LEU A 62 8.23 16.42 25.13
N HIS A 63 8.34 15.21 25.68
CA HIS A 63 8.37 15.02 27.13
C HIS A 63 9.79 15.16 27.71
N ASP A 64 10.82 15.27 26.88
CA ASP A 64 12.18 15.54 27.31
C ASP A 64 12.34 17.04 27.59
N GLU A 65 12.89 17.42 28.74
CA GLU A 65 13.08 18.81 29.13
C GLU A 65 13.97 19.58 28.15
N SER A 66 14.93 18.91 27.53
CA SER A 66 15.85 19.46 26.53
C SER A 66 15.28 19.51 25.09
N ALA A 67 14.01 19.15 24.88
CA ALA A 67 13.44 19.04 23.54
C ALA A 67 13.54 20.32 22.72
N VAL A 68 13.28 21.49 23.34
CA VAL A 68 13.33 22.79 22.66
C VAL A 68 14.77 23.15 22.31
N ASP A 69 15.69 22.95 23.24
CA ASP A 69 17.14 23.26 23.06
C ASP A 69 17.72 22.38 21.94
N ILE A 70 17.29 21.10 21.84
CA ILE A 70 17.71 20.19 20.76
C ILE A 70 17.21 20.71 19.41
N VAL A 71 15.96 21.20 19.34
CA VAL A 71 15.40 21.75 18.08
C VAL A 71 16.16 22.99 17.66
N GLU A 72 16.43 23.94 18.60
CA GLU A 72 17.17 25.14 18.31
C GLU A 72 18.59 24.83 17.84
N LEU A 73 19.31 23.97 18.58
CA LEU A 73 20.65 23.51 18.21
C LEU A 73 20.66 22.89 16.78
N ALA A 74 19.66 22.09 16.45
CA ALA A 74 19.57 21.44 15.15
C ALA A 74 19.28 22.46 14.04
N VAL A 75 18.38 23.40 14.26
CA VAL A 75 18.07 24.50 13.31
C VAL A 75 19.31 25.36 13.04
N GLU A 76 20.05 25.73 14.06
CA GLU A 76 21.32 26.47 13.94
C GLU A 76 22.37 25.71 13.09
N ASN A 77 22.29 24.38 13.06
CA ASN A 77 23.16 23.51 12.26
C ASN A 77 22.52 23.10 10.92
N GLY A 78 21.44 23.75 10.46
CA GLY A 78 20.88 23.63 9.14
C GLY A 78 19.85 22.51 8.98
N ILE A 79 19.42 21.85 10.06
CA ILE A 79 18.33 20.87 10.02
C ILE A 79 16.98 21.61 9.90
N LYS A 80 16.12 21.14 8.99
CA LYS A 80 14.85 21.81 8.66
C LYS A 80 13.61 20.95 8.90
N TYR A 81 13.74 19.67 9.17
CA TYR A 81 12.63 18.71 9.26
C TYR A 81 12.60 18.06 10.64
N PHE A 82 11.47 18.19 11.34
CA PHE A 82 11.32 17.66 12.70
C PHE A 82 10.03 16.85 12.83
N THR A 83 10.14 15.58 13.16
CA THR A 83 8.98 14.76 13.54
C THR A 83 8.81 14.78 15.06
N MET A 84 7.59 15.02 15.51
CA MET A 84 7.29 15.17 16.93
C MET A 84 6.01 14.42 17.30
N GLY A 85 6.11 13.57 18.32
CA GLY A 85 4.98 12.86 18.90
C GLY A 85 4.79 13.19 20.37
N GLY A 86 3.59 12.88 20.89
CA GLY A 86 3.24 13.10 22.30
C GLY A 86 2.80 14.52 22.62
N ALA A 87 1.69 14.64 23.32
CA ALA A 87 0.97 15.83 23.79
C ALA A 87 1.04 17.08 22.88
N ASN A 88 0.07 17.94 22.94
CA ASN A 88 -0.09 19.15 22.08
C ASN A 88 1.04 20.21 22.19
N THR A 89 2.19 19.87 22.74
CA THR A 89 3.32 20.80 22.95
C THR A 89 3.93 21.26 21.64
N TYR A 90 3.90 20.42 20.59
CA TYR A 90 4.37 20.79 19.25
C TYR A 90 3.60 21.96 18.62
N LEU A 91 2.35 22.19 19.06
CA LEU A 91 1.51 23.30 18.55
C LEU A 91 2.20 24.66 18.74
N LYS A 92 2.89 24.85 19.87
CA LYS A 92 3.64 26.08 20.15
C LYS A 92 4.92 26.20 19.32
N LEU A 93 5.53 25.08 18.95
CA LEU A 93 6.75 25.04 18.15
C LEU A 93 6.47 25.35 16.68
N ILE A 94 5.34 24.91 16.13
CA ILE A 94 4.95 25.19 14.75
C ILE A 94 4.93 26.70 14.47
N SER A 95 4.39 27.50 15.41
CA SER A 95 4.31 28.96 15.26
C SER A 95 5.59 29.71 15.62
N ARG A 96 6.58 29.03 16.25
CA ARG A 96 7.82 29.65 16.72
C ARG A 96 8.87 29.73 15.63
N PHE A 97 8.93 28.75 14.73
CA PHE A 97 9.95 28.68 13.70
C PHE A 97 9.44 29.25 12.37
N SER A 98 10.39 29.69 11.53
CA SER A 98 10.09 30.19 10.19
C SER A 98 9.50 29.12 9.27
N ASP A 99 8.91 29.55 8.16
CA ASP A 99 8.34 28.63 7.13
C ASP A 99 9.39 27.66 6.54
N ASP A 100 10.67 27.95 6.73
CA ASP A 100 11.79 27.07 6.32
C ASP A 100 12.00 25.85 7.22
N VAL A 101 11.43 25.85 8.44
CA VAL A 101 11.51 24.76 9.41
C VAL A 101 10.17 24.03 9.45
N LEU A 102 10.16 22.79 9.03
CA LEU A 102 8.97 21.98 8.95
C LEU A 102 8.82 21.09 10.18
N ILE A 103 7.87 21.45 11.05
CA ILE A 103 7.44 20.60 12.17
C ILE A 103 6.37 19.65 11.65
N ILE A 104 6.59 18.35 11.80
CA ILE A 104 5.74 17.26 11.31
C ILE A 104 5.16 16.51 12.51
N PRO A 105 3.94 16.84 12.95
CA PRO A 105 3.29 16.15 14.06
C PRO A 105 2.99 14.67 13.75
N VAL A 106 3.22 13.80 14.74
CA VAL A 106 2.73 12.41 14.74
C VAL A 106 1.42 12.38 15.50
N VAL A 107 0.36 11.95 14.85
CA VAL A 107 -1.01 11.97 15.37
C VAL A 107 -1.64 10.58 15.41
N GLY A 108 -2.42 10.32 16.45
CA GLY A 108 -3.15 9.07 16.66
C GLY A 108 -4.68 9.23 16.60
N SER A 109 -5.17 10.40 16.16
CA SER A 109 -6.61 10.66 16.01
C SER A 109 -6.89 11.78 15.01
N SER A 110 -8.10 11.79 14.43
CA SER A 110 -8.56 12.86 13.55
C SER A 110 -8.70 14.23 14.29
N MET A 111 -8.92 14.20 15.61
CA MET A 111 -8.94 15.42 16.43
C MET A 111 -7.54 16.03 16.52
N GLU A 112 -6.52 15.23 16.82
CA GLU A 112 -5.11 15.69 16.84
C GLU A 112 -4.69 16.23 15.48
N ALA A 113 -5.06 15.55 14.40
CA ALA A 113 -4.80 16.00 13.03
C ALA A 113 -5.38 17.39 12.74
N LYS A 114 -6.64 17.64 13.10
CA LYS A 114 -7.27 18.95 12.96
C LYS A 114 -6.60 20.03 13.81
N LEU A 115 -6.16 19.69 15.01
CA LEU A 115 -5.42 20.63 15.87
C LEU A 115 -4.05 20.99 15.28
N ALA A 116 -3.33 19.99 14.74
CA ALA A 116 -2.06 20.20 14.07
C ALA A 116 -2.19 21.11 12.84
N GLU A 117 -3.19 20.84 11.97
CA GLU A 117 -3.46 21.66 10.78
C GLU A 117 -3.81 23.11 11.17
N ARG A 118 -4.69 23.31 12.16
CA ARG A 118 -5.04 24.66 12.67
C ARG A 118 -3.85 25.41 13.25
N ALA A 119 -2.89 24.70 13.83
CA ALA A 119 -1.66 25.29 14.34
C ALA A 119 -0.67 25.66 13.22
N GLY A 120 -0.94 25.28 11.96
CA GLY A 120 -0.11 25.62 10.81
C GLY A 120 0.81 24.48 10.32
N ALA A 121 0.61 23.25 10.80
CA ALA A 121 1.32 22.10 10.23
C ALA A 121 1.07 22.00 8.72
N LYS A 122 2.13 21.71 7.96
CA LYS A 122 2.07 21.59 6.48
C LYS A 122 1.90 20.15 6.02
N LEU A 123 2.20 19.17 6.88
CA LEU A 123 1.93 17.74 6.73
C LEU A 123 1.92 17.09 8.10
N ILE A 124 1.35 15.89 8.21
CA ILE A 124 1.28 15.12 9.44
C ILE A 124 1.63 13.64 9.19
N ILE A 125 2.05 12.96 10.25
CA ILE A 125 2.22 11.50 10.26
C ILE A 125 1.06 10.90 11.07
N CYS A 126 0.25 10.06 10.41
CA CYS A 126 -0.84 9.30 11.02
C CYS A 126 -0.29 7.94 11.48
N GLU A 127 -0.19 7.72 12.79
CA GLU A 127 0.43 6.52 13.34
C GLU A 127 -0.61 5.57 13.96
N GLY A 128 -0.71 4.37 13.38
CA GLY A 128 -1.56 3.28 13.86
C GLY A 128 -0.95 2.53 15.05
N GLN A 129 -1.80 1.80 15.79
CA GLN A 129 -1.38 1.00 16.94
C GLN A 129 -0.45 -0.17 16.58
N GLU A 130 -0.30 -0.49 15.30
CA GLU A 130 0.59 -1.55 14.79
C GLU A 130 2.07 -1.16 14.85
N SER A 131 2.37 0.10 15.15
CA SER A 131 3.74 0.59 15.31
C SER A 131 4.46 -0.04 16.49
N GLY A 132 5.79 0.00 16.48
CA GLY A 132 6.63 -0.41 17.61
C GLY A 132 6.86 0.75 18.59
N GLY A 133 7.13 0.43 19.85
CA GLY A 133 7.30 1.45 20.90
C GLY A 133 5.97 1.98 21.42
N SER A 134 5.89 3.26 21.71
CA SER A 134 4.66 3.91 22.18
C SER A 134 3.59 3.85 21.10
N ILE A 135 2.41 3.36 21.44
CA ILE A 135 1.32 3.14 20.48
C ILE A 135 0.05 3.90 20.84
N GLY A 136 -0.69 4.31 19.79
CA GLY A 136 -2.04 4.83 19.91
C GLY A 136 -3.11 3.76 20.20
N ARG A 137 -4.37 4.10 19.97
CA ARG A 137 -5.51 3.24 20.28
C ARG A 137 -6.13 2.57 19.05
N LEU A 138 -5.97 3.17 17.88
CA LEU A 138 -6.63 2.75 16.64
C LEU A 138 -5.63 2.10 15.70
N SER A 139 -6.09 1.07 14.98
CA SER A 139 -5.32 0.49 13.89
C SER A 139 -5.23 1.47 12.71
N LEU A 140 -4.13 1.40 11.96
CA LEU A 140 -3.89 2.27 10.83
C LEU A 140 -5.01 2.16 9.78
N PHE A 141 -5.50 0.96 9.52
CA PHE A 141 -6.55 0.70 8.54
C PHE A 141 -7.84 1.47 8.81
N SER A 142 -8.22 1.67 10.09
CA SER A 142 -9.40 2.44 10.47
C SER A 142 -9.10 3.92 10.77
N LEU A 143 -7.87 4.24 11.20
CA LEU A 143 -7.49 5.60 11.56
C LEU A 143 -7.19 6.47 10.35
N LEU A 144 -6.43 5.94 9.39
CA LEU A 144 -5.91 6.69 8.25
C LEU A 144 -7.01 7.38 7.42
N PRO A 145 -8.08 6.70 6.97
CA PRO A 145 -9.13 7.38 6.21
C PRO A 145 -9.83 8.46 7.02
N GLN A 146 -10.03 8.26 8.33
CA GLN A 146 -10.63 9.28 9.20
C GLN A 146 -9.74 10.53 9.35
N VAL A 147 -8.42 10.34 9.33
CA VAL A 147 -7.46 11.46 9.39
C VAL A 147 -7.40 12.17 8.03
N VAL A 148 -7.32 11.43 6.94
CA VAL A 148 -7.31 11.98 5.56
C VAL A 148 -8.58 12.82 5.31
N ASP A 149 -9.76 12.32 5.67
CA ASP A 149 -11.01 13.05 5.51
C ASP A 149 -11.12 14.29 6.43
N ALA A 150 -10.33 14.33 7.50
CA ALA A 150 -10.41 15.37 8.52
C ALA A 150 -9.57 16.61 8.23
N VAL A 151 -8.55 16.52 7.37
CA VAL A 151 -7.59 17.59 7.07
C VAL A 151 -7.37 17.77 5.57
N LYS A 152 -6.78 18.91 5.18
CA LYS A 152 -6.46 19.23 3.78
C LYS A 152 -4.95 19.13 3.47
N ILE A 153 -4.14 18.93 4.50
CA ILE A 153 -2.69 18.80 4.39
C ILE A 153 -2.30 17.35 4.14
N PRO A 154 -1.17 17.07 3.46
CA PRO A 154 -0.70 15.72 3.21
C PRO A 154 -0.59 14.87 4.47
N VAL A 155 -0.95 13.60 4.35
CA VAL A 155 -0.91 12.61 5.43
C VAL A 155 0.07 11.50 5.09
N ILE A 156 1.03 11.27 5.96
CA ILE A 156 1.99 10.17 5.90
C ILE A 156 1.49 9.03 6.79
N ALA A 157 1.34 7.83 6.26
CA ALA A 157 0.90 6.67 7.03
C ALA A 157 2.07 6.00 7.76
N ALA A 158 1.90 5.69 9.04
CA ALA A 158 2.90 5.01 9.88
C ALA A 158 2.30 3.88 10.71
N GLY A 159 3.06 2.80 10.93
CA GLY A 159 2.60 1.59 11.59
C GLY A 159 2.00 0.57 10.61
N GLY A 160 2.26 -0.71 10.82
CA GLY A 160 1.70 -1.77 9.98
C GLY A 160 2.30 -1.91 8.58
N ILE A 161 3.36 -1.18 8.22
CA ILE A 161 3.93 -1.14 6.87
C ILE A 161 5.32 -1.78 6.85
N ALA A 162 5.50 -2.86 6.08
CA ALA A 162 6.77 -3.58 5.93
C ALA A 162 7.33 -3.55 4.50
N ASP A 163 6.46 -3.53 3.50
CA ASP A 163 6.77 -3.72 2.09
C ASP A 163 5.83 -2.92 1.17
N SER A 164 5.92 -3.15 -0.14
CA SER A 164 5.13 -2.48 -1.17
C SER A 164 3.61 -2.69 -1.02
N ARG A 165 3.17 -3.84 -0.49
CA ARG A 165 1.74 -4.12 -0.23
C ARG A 165 1.18 -3.14 0.79
N GLY A 166 1.91 -2.93 1.90
CA GLY A 166 1.54 -1.95 2.91
C GLY A 166 1.56 -0.51 2.37
N MET A 167 2.53 -0.16 1.53
CA MET A 167 2.59 1.14 0.87
C MET A 167 1.36 1.35 -0.02
N ARG A 168 0.98 0.38 -0.85
CA ARG A 168 -0.23 0.46 -1.69
C ARG A 168 -1.51 0.62 -0.88
N ALA A 169 -1.66 -0.18 0.17
CA ALA A 169 -2.82 -0.08 1.05
C ALA A 169 -2.93 1.32 1.68
N ALA A 170 -1.82 1.90 2.15
CA ALA A 170 -1.78 3.25 2.68
C ALA A 170 -2.21 4.30 1.64
N PHE A 171 -1.70 4.21 0.41
CA PHE A 171 -2.08 5.12 -0.68
C PHE A 171 -3.55 4.94 -1.10
N ALA A 172 -4.06 3.71 -1.13
CA ALA A 172 -5.47 3.43 -1.40
C ALA A 172 -6.40 4.02 -0.32
N LEU A 173 -5.92 4.15 0.93
CA LEU A 173 -6.63 4.82 2.03
C LEU A 173 -6.40 6.34 2.07
N GLY A 174 -5.69 6.92 1.09
CA GLY A 174 -5.52 8.36 0.91
C GLY A 174 -4.22 8.94 1.48
N ALA A 175 -3.26 8.15 1.91
CA ALA A 175 -1.94 8.64 2.28
C ALA A 175 -1.14 9.13 1.07
N GLU A 176 -0.27 10.12 1.27
CA GLU A 176 0.65 10.65 0.25
C GLU A 176 2.10 10.20 0.46
N GLY A 177 2.34 9.40 1.50
CA GLY A 177 3.63 8.80 1.81
C GLY A 177 3.52 7.81 2.96
N ILE A 178 4.62 7.13 3.25
CA ILE A 178 4.71 6.15 4.33
C ILE A 178 5.89 6.43 5.25
N GLN A 179 5.74 6.04 6.52
CA GLN A 179 6.84 5.98 7.47
C GLN A 179 6.99 4.56 8.00
N MET A 180 8.22 4.05 8.03
CA MET A 180 8.55 2.73 8.57
C MET A 180 9.63 2.82 9.63
N GLY A 181 9.41 2.15 10.78
CA GLY A 181 10.43 1.98 11.81
C GLY A 181 11.04 0.57 11.75
N THR A 182 10.25 -0.44 12.07
CA THR A 182 10.71 -1.82 12.28
C THR A 182 11.43 -2.43 11.08
N ARG A 183 11.02 -2.14 9.86
CA ARG A 183 11.75 -2.59 8.65
C ARG A 183 13.19 -2.04 8.64
N PHE A 184 13.40 -0.80 9.03
CA PHE A 184 14.73 -0.19 9.10
C PHE A 184 15.54 -0.60 10.34
N LEU A 185 14.91 -1.13 11.42
CA LEU A 185 15.66 -1.78 12.51
C LEU A 185 16.43 -3.01 11.99
N ALA A 186 15.87 -3.74 11.02
CA ALA A 186 16.51 -4.85 10.34
C ALA A 186 17.33 -4.40 9.10
N SER A 187 17.91 -3.20 9.14
CA SER A 187 18.86 -2.75 8.12
C SER A 187 20.30 -2.91 8.57
N GLU A 188 21.21 -2.97 7.60
CA GLU A 188 22.66 -3.07 7.85
C GLU A 188 23.20 -1.85 8.59
N GLU A 189 22.66 -0.67 8.27
CA GLU A 189 23.11 0.61 8.81
C GLU A 189 22.53 0.93 10.19
N CYS A 190 21.47 0.24 10.61
CA CYS A 190 20.88 0.45 11.93
C CYS A 190 21.82 -0.08 13.02
N HIS A 191 22.12 0.77 14.00
CA HIS A 191 23.04 0.48 15.09
C HIS A 191 22.32 -0.12 16.30
N VAL A 192 21.64 -1.26 16.07
CA VAL A 192 21.13 -2.09 17.17
C VAL A 192 21.94 -3.39 17.23
N SER A 193 21.94 -4.05 18.39
CA SER A 193 22.70 -5.30 18.57
C SER A 193 22.26 -6.35 17.54
N GLU A 194 23.20 -7.21 17.15
CA GLU A 194 22.91 -8.31 16.21
C GLU A 194 21.81 -9.25 16.73
N ASP A 195 21.73 -9.42 18.04
CA ASP A 195 20.68 -10.23 18.65
C ASP A 195 19.30 -9.56 18.51
N TYR A 196 19.23 -8.24 18.61
CA TYR A 196 18.00 -7.49 18.33
C TYR A 196 17.51 -7.72 16.89
N LYS A 197 18.38 -7.58 15.89
CA LYS A 197 18.05 -7.85 14.47
C LYS A 197 17.60 -9.30 14.26
N LYS A 198 18.32 -10.26 14.86
CA LYS A 198 17.95 -11.69 14.81
C LYS A 198 16.57 -11.97 15.43
N ARG A 199 16.20 -11.26 16.49
CA ARG A 199 14.87 -11.37 17.09
C ARG A 199 13.78 -10.84 16.16
N ILE A 200 14.03 -9.75 15.43
CA ILE A 200 13.08 -9.24 14.44
C ILE A 200 12.87 -10.26 13.33
N ILE A 201 13.92 -10.75 12.67
CA ILE A 201 13.80 -11.67 11.52
C ILE A 201 13.30 -13.08 11.87
N LYS A 202 13.32 -13.45 13.16
CA LYS A 202 12.76 -14.72 13.68
C LYS A 202 11.37 -14.56 14.26
N ALA A 203 10.88 -13.33 14.41
CA ALA A 203 9.57 -13.05 14.98
C ALA A 203 8.46 -13.64 14.11
N LYS A 204 7.44 -14.17 14.77
CA LYS A 204 6.20 -14.62 14.16
C LYS A 204 5.12 -13.57 14.40
N ASP A 205 4.00 -13.70 13.75
CA ASP A 205 2.81 -12.87 13.90
C ASP A 205 2.32 -12.72 15.35
N ILE A 206 2.47 -13.79 16.15
CA ILE A 206 2.07 -13.84 17.58
C ILE A 206 3.12 -13.30 18.57
N ASP A 207 4.31 -12.93 18.10
CA ASP A 207 5.40 -12.49 18.98
C ASP A 207 5.36 -10.99 19.29
N SER A 208 4.50 -10.22 18.61
CA SER A 208 4.26 -8.81 18.91
C SER A 208 3.26 -8.69 20.06
N ILE A 209 3.69 -8.11 21.17
CA ILE A 209 2.88 -7.94 22.40
C ILE A 209 2.94 -6.52 22.92
N VAL A 210 1.94 -6.12 23.72
CA VAL A 210 1.86 -4.78 24.31
C VAL A 210 2.03 -4.87 25.81
N ILE A 211 3.01 -4.15 26.34
CA ILE A 211 3.28 -3.96 27.76
C ILE A 211 2.88 -2.55 28.22
N SER A 212 2.98 -2.27 29.52
CA SER A 212 2.84 -0.91 30.09
C SER A 212 1.44 -0.28 29.94
N ARG A 213 0.40 -1.09 29.77
CA ARG A 213 -0.98 -0.58 29.68
C ARG A 213 -1.45 0.04 31.00
N LYS A 214 -1.08 -0.56 32.13
CA LYS A 214 -1.44 -0.09 33.47
C LYS A 214 -0.86 1.29 33.80
N ILE A 215 0.36 1.55 33.38
CA ILE A 215 0.99 2.86 33.55
C ILE A 215 0.57 3.90 32.49
N LYS A 216 -0.49 3.61 31.73
CA LYS A 216 -1.06 4.48 30.67
C LYS A 216 -0.09 4.86 29.55
N HIS A 217 0.93 4.04 29.33
CA HIS A 217 1.93 4.22 28.31
C HIS A 217 2.10 2.91 27.49
N PRO A 218 1.04 2.46 26.78
CA PRO A 218 1.09 1.20 26.07
C PRO A 218 2.26 1.19 25.08
N THR A 219 3.07 0.14 25.19
CA THR A 219 4.31 0.01 24.42
C THR A 219 4.35 -1.35 23.72
N ARG A 220 4.51 -1.35 22.41
CA ARG A 220 4.60 -2.58 21.61
C ARG A 220 6.04 -3.05 21.50
N VAL A 221 6.23 -4.32 21.82
CA VAL A 221 7.55 -4.98 21.85
C VAL A 221 7.46 -6.38 21.25
N ILE A 222 8.60 -6.95 20.84
CA ILE A 222 8.71 -8.39 20.58
C ILE A 222 8.78 -9.10 21.92
N LYS A 223 8.07 -10.23 22.02
CA LYS A 223 8.03 -11.11 23.15
C LYS A 223 9.44 -11.65 23.47
N ASN A 224 9.91 -11.39 24.68
CA ASN A 224 11.17 -11.90 25.24
C ASN A 224 11.00 -12.13 26.74
N LYS A 225 12.06 -12.52 27.43
CA LYS A 225 12.02 -12.78 28.89
C LYS A 225 11.53 -11.56 29.66
N PHE A 226 12.10 -10.36 29.37
CA PHE A 226 11.70 -9.12 30.05
C PHE A 226 10.20 -8.84 29.88
N ALA A 227 9.69 -8.91 28.66
CA ALA A 227 8.30 -8.57 28.37
C ALA A 227 7.32 -9.56 29.05
N VAL A 228 7.65 -10.84 29.11
CA VAL A 228 6.86 -11.87 29.81
C VAL A 228 6.85 -11.60 31.30
N ASP A 229 8.03 -11.37 31.92
CA ASP A 229 8.16 -11.08 33.35
C ASP A 229 7.43 -9.77 33.72
N TYR A 230 7.51 -8.75 32.89
CA TYR A 230 6.78 -7.50 33.08
C TYR A 230 5.26 -7.70 33.07
N LEU A 231 4.74 -8.44 32.09
CA LEU A 231 3.29 -8.73 31.98
C LEU A 231 2.80 -9.56 33.17
N SER A 232 3.62 -10.48 33.70
CA SER A 232 3.27 -11.20 34.91
C SER A 232 3.07 -10.25 36.10
N LYS A 233 4.04 -9.36 36.31
CA LYS A 233 3.99 -8.35 37.36
C LYS A 233 2.83 -7.37 37.22
N GLU A 234 2.54 -6.98 35.96
CA GLU A 234 1.40 -6.11 35.64
C GLU A 234 0.06 -6.79 35.98
N ARG A 235 -0.07 -8.14 35.79
CA ARG A 235 -1.23 -8.93 36.14
C ARG A 235 -1.34 -9.16 37.66
N GLU A 236 -0.23 -9.36 38.33
CA GLU A 236 -0.15 -9.53 39.79
C GLU A 236 -0.54 -8.27 40.57
N GLY A 237 -0.69 -7.16 39.89
CA GLY A 237 -1.21 -5.94 40.49
C GLY A 237 -0.16 -5.06 41.14
N ILE A 238 1.11 -5.20 40.75
CA ILE A 238 2.20 -4.31 41.22
C ILE A 238 1.85 -2.85 40.94
N ASP A 239 2.27 -1.97 41.84
CA ASP A 239 2.02 -0.54 41.80
C ASP A 239 2.59 0.11 40.52
N GLU A 240 1.91 1.13 40.00
CA GLU A 240 2.26 1.82 38.76
C GLU A 240 3.66 2.45 38.80
N ARG A 241 4.09 2.93 39.98
CA ARG A 241 5.44 3.50 40.16
C ARG A 241 6.53 2.45 40.01
N GLU A 242 6.32 1.28 40.58
CA GLU A 242 7.27 0.15 40.45
C GLU A 242 7.30 -0.39 39.03
N LEU A 243 6.15 -0.52 38.37
CA LEU A 243 6.08 -0.88 36.96
C LEU A 243 6.83 0.14 36.07
N SER A 244 6.69 1.44 36.36
CA SER A 244 7.41 2.50 35.63
C SER A 244 8.94 2.41 35.81
N LYS A 245 9.41 2.03 37.00
CA LYS A 245 10.85 1.80 37.23
C LYS A 245 11.38 0.61 36.44
N LEU A 246 10.57 -0.45 36.27
CA LEU A 246 10.98 -1.65 35.53
C LEU A 246 11.24 -1.39 34.05
N VAL A 247 10.52 -0.48 33.39
CA VAL A 247 10.69 -0.20 31.96
C VAL A 247 11.80 0.83 31.69
N ARG A 248 12.20 1.61 32.70
CA ARG A 248 13.21 2.66 32.53
C ARG A 248 14.55 2.08 32.07
N GLY A 249 15.09 2.65 30.96
CA GLY A 249 16.36 2.22 30.39
C GLY A 249 16.34 0.89 29.63
N ARG A 250 15.20 0.17 29.61
CA ARG A 250 15.12 -1.16 28.97
C ARG A 250 15.26 -1.12 27.45
N LEU A 251 14.82 -0.04 26.80
CA LEU A 251 15.07 0.13 25.36
C LEU A 251 16.55 0.30 25.06
N LYS A 252 17.25 1.17 25.82
CA LYS A 252 18.69 1.36 25.70
C LYS A 252 19.43 0.03 25.86
N LEU A 253 19.09 -0.72 26.88
CA LEU A 253 19.67 -2.04 27.14
C LEU A 253 19.50 -3.01 25.97
N ALA A 254 18.30 -3.07 25.39
CA ALA A 254 18.02 -3.90 24.22
C ALA A 254 18.85 -3.50 22.99
N VAL A 255 18.98 -2.19 22.75
CA VAL A 255 19.70 -1.65 21.60
C VAL A 255 21.21 -1.90 21.71
N GLU A 256 21.78 -1.67 22.89
CA GLU A 256 23.24 -1.65 23.06
C GLU A 256 23.83 -3.03 23.42
N SER A 257 23.12 -3.89 24.15
CA SER A 257 23.77 -5.06 24.74
C SER A 257 22.92 -6.32 24.95
N ASP A 258 21.72 -6.23 25.51
CA ASP A 258 20.96 -7.41 25.97
C ASP A 258 19.49 -7.39 25.51
N ALA A 259 19.26 -8.12 24.44
CA ALA A 259 17.93 -8.27 23.85
C ALA A 259 16.94 -9.06 24.72
N ASP A 260 17.40 -9.92 25.62
CA ASP A 260 16.51 -10.69 26.50
C ASP A 260 16.03 -9.91 27.73
N SER A 261 16.90 -9.09 28.30
CA SER A 261 16.58 -8.25 29.47
C SER A 261 16.07 -6.86 29.10
N GLY A 262 16.15 -6.48 27.82
CA GLY A 262 15.71 -5.19 27.30
C GLY A 262 14.30 -5.22 26.70
N ALA A 263 13.71 -4.05 26.46
CA ALA A 263 12.45 -3.89 25.74
C ALA A 263 12.70 -3.75 24.23
N LEU A 264 12.36 -4.77 23.48
CA LEU A 264 12.56 -4.82 22.03
C LEU A 264 11.42 -4.11 21.30
N HIS A 265 11.50 -2.79 21.16
CA HIS A 265 10.48 -2.01 20.46
C HIS A 265 10.39 -2.38 18.99
N ALA A 266 9.33 -3.04 18.57
CA ALA A 266 9.08 -3.40 17.17
C ALA A 266 7.59 -3.57 16.93
N GLY A 267 7.13 -3.22 15.72
CA GLY A 267 5.73 -3.25 15.33
C GLY A 267 5.21 -4.66 14.98
N GLU A 268 3.93 -4.74 14.73
CA GLU A 268 3.24 -6.01 14.38
C GLU A 268 3.80 -6.64 13.10
N ILE A 269 4.36 -5.81 12.20
CA ILE A 269 4.94 -6.28 10.93
C ILE A 269 6.26 -7.06 11.10
N SER A 270 6.75 -7.25 12.33
CA SER A 270 7.99 -8.00 12.56
C SER A 270 7.95 -9.40 11.93
N GLY A 271 6.79 -10.07 11.95
CA GLY A 271 6.59 -11.36 11.30
C GLY A 271 6.69 -11.36 9.76
N LEU A 272 6.69 -10.19 9.12
CA LEU A 272 6.90 -10.03 7.67
C LEU A 272 8.36 -9.77 7.30
N ILE A 273 9.23 -9.51 8.28
CA ILE A 273 10.64 -9.17 8.04
C ILE A 273 11.47 -10.44 8.19
N THR A 274 12.01 -10.95 7.09
CA THR A 274 12.72 -12.23 7.04
C THR A 274 14.22 -12.08 6.77
N ASP A 275 14.70 -10.85 6.51
CA ASP A 275 16.08 -10.58 6.09
C ASP A 275 16.61 -9.24 6.64
N ILE A 276 17.93 -9.13 6.61
CA ILE A 276 18.66 -7.89 6.87
C ILE A 276 19.21 -7.41 5.53
N LYS A 277 18.90 -6.17 5.16
CA LYS A 277 19.31 -5.55 3.90
C LYS A 277 19.78 -4.13 4.15
N SER A 278 20.53 -3.56 3.20
CA SER A 278 20.84 -2.14 3.23
C SER A 278 19.57 -1.28 3.11
N ALA A 279 19.59 -0.07 3.66
CA ALA A 279 18.48 0.89 3.50
C ALA A 279 18.18 1.17 2.02
N ARG A 280 19.18 1.12 1.16
CA ARG A 280 19.03 1.27 -0.30
C ARG A 280 18.21 0.14 -0.90
N GLU A 281 18.52 -1.11 -0.57
CA GLU A 281 17.79 -2.27 -1.07
C GLU A 281 16.35 -2.28 -0.56
N ILE A 282 16.13 -1.97 0.73
CA ILE A 282 14.79 -1.87 1.31
C ILE A 282 13.93 -0.86 0.53
N ILE A 283 14.44 0.36 0.31
CA ILE A 283 13.71 1.40 -0.44
C ILE A 283 13.50 0.98 -1.89
N ALA A 284 14.52 0.41 -2.54
CA ALA A 284 14.43 -0.02 -3.93
C ALA A 284 13.36 -1.11 -4.12
N GLU A 285 13.30 -2.11 -3.24
CA GLU A 285 12.30 -3.17 -3.30
C GLU A 285 10.87 -2.65 -3.09
N ILE A 286 10.68 -1.75 -2.12
CA ILE A 286 9.37 -1.16 -1.87
C ILE A 286 8.90 -0.32 -3.06
N VAL A 287 9.79 0.50 -3.63
CA VAL A 287 9.47 1.34 -4.79
C VAL A 287 9.24 0.48 -6.02
N TRP A 288 10.10 -0.53 -6.25
CA TRP A 288 9.92 -1.45 -7.36
C TRP A 288 8.59 -2.21 -7.26
N GLY A 289 8.31 -2.80 -6.10
CA GLY A 289 7.05 -3.47 -5.84
C GLY A 289 5.85 -2.54 -5.97
N PHE A 290 5.91 -1.31 -5.45
CA PHE A 290 4.84 -0.32 -5.61
C PHE A 290 4.56 0.04 -7.07
N SER A 291 5.62 0.21 -7.88
CA SER A 291 5.51 0.60 -9.30
C SER A 291 5.09 -0.54 -10.22
N ASN A 292 5.46 -1.78 -9.88
CA ASN A 292 5.26 -2.94 -10.74
C ASN A 292 4.03 -3.78 -10.38
N ASP A 293 3.51 -3.67 -9.14
CA ASP A 293 2.31 -4.41 -8.72
C ASP A 293 0.97 -3.83 -9.22
N ASN A 294 0.98 -2.75 -10.00
CA ASN A 294 -0.13 -2.53 -10.94
C ASN A 294 -0.22 -3.68 -11.98
N ASN A 295 0.74 -4.62 -11.92
CA ASN A 295 0.80 -5.84 -12.72
C ASN A 295 0.53 -7.14 -11.92
N GLU A 296 0.36 -7.15 -10.58
CA GLU A 296 0.08 -8.42 -9.88
C GLU A 296 -1.41 -8.82 -9.84
N CYS A 297 -2.35 -7.92 -10.14
CA CYS A 297 -3.60 -8.37 -10.75
C CYS A 297 -3.41 -8.72 -12.24
N ALA A 298 -2.19 -8.60 -12.77
CA ALA A 298 -1.82 -8.78 -14.17
C ALA A 298 -0.47 -9.49 -14.34
N ASN A 299 0.02 -10.24 -13.33
CA ASN A 299 1.07 -11.23 -13.55
C ASN A 299 0.47 -12.57 -13.97
N THR A 300 -0.31 -12.50 -15.02
CA THR A 300 -0.16 -13.49 -16.07
C THR A 300 0.93 -12.89 -16.99
N ASN A 301 2.10 -13.53 -17.11
CA ASN A 301 2.98 -13.43 -18.27
C ASN A 301 2.25 -13.97 -19.52
N GLU A 302 0.99 -13.66 -19.69
CA GLU A 302 0.23 -13.92 -20.89
C GLU A 302 0.67 -12.84 -21.87
N GLU A 303 1.57 -13.19 -22.78
CA GLU A 303 1.83 -12.39 -23.97
C GLU A 303 0.48 -12.13 -24.64
N ILE A 304 -0.02 -10.90 -24.54
CA ILE A 304 -1.26 -10.50 -25.21
C ILE A 304 -1.03 -10.73 -26.69
N ASN A 305 -1.84 -11.61 -27.28
CA ASN A 305 -1.79 -11.87 -28.71
C ASN A 305 -1.95 -10.54 -29.46
N PRO A 306 -0.93 -10.10 -30.25
CA PRO A 306 -0.95 -8.82 -30.95
C PRO A 306 -2.16 -8.67 -31.87
N GLU A 307 -2.68 -9.77 -32.43
CA GLU A 307 -3.87 -9.78 -33.27
C GLU A 307 -5.12 -9.43 -32.46
N VAL A 308 -5.25 -9.95 -31.22
CA VAL A 308 -6.37 -9.63 -30.33
C VAL A 308 -6.30 -8.17 -29.87
N SER A 309 -5.12 -7.69 -29.48
CA SER A 309 -4.92 -6.32 -28.98
C SER A 309 -5.17 -5.25 -30.04
N LYS A 310 -5.11 -5.58 -31.31
CA LYS A 310 -5.48 -4.70 -32.43
C LYS A 310 -6.94 -4.26 -32.36
N TYR A 311 -7.83 -5.14 -31.91
CA TYR A 311 -9.28 -4.91 -31.94
C TYR A 311 -9.91 -4.76 -30.55
N LEU A 312 -9.34 -5.39 -29.49
CA LEU A 312 -9.82 -5.27 -28.12
C LEU A 312 -8.91 -4.37 -27.30
N LYS A 313 -9.50 -3.36 -26.64
CA LYS A 313 -8.78 -2.44 -25.72
C LYS A 313 -8.66 -2.98 -24.30
N HIS A 314 -9.29 -4.13 -24.03
CA HIS A 314 -9.20 -4.81 -22.73
C HIS A 314 -7.76 -5.20 -22.42
N LYS A 315 -7.42 -5.24 -21.14
CA LYS A 315 -6.11 -5.67 -20.64
C LYS A 315 -6.31 -6.80 -19.64
N PRO A 316 -5.32 -7.68 -19.46
CA PRO A 316 -5.35 -8.60 -18.31
C PRO A 316 -5.60 -7.85 -16.99
N PRO A 317 -6.33 -8.44 -16.03
CA PRO A 317 -6.89 -9.81 -16.09
C PRO A 317 -8.27 -9.92 -16.75
N ILE A 318 -8.87 -8.81 -17.21
CA ILE A 318 -10.22 -8.80 -17.79
C ILE A 318 -10.23 -9.13 -19.29
N LEU A 319 -9.09 -9.21 -19.96
CA LEU A 319 -9.00 -9.72 -21.34
C LEU A 319 -9.16 -11.24 -21.32
N LEU A 320 -10.26 -11.74 -21.85
CA LEU A 320 -10.69 -13.15 -21.80
C LEU A 320 -10.81 -13.76 -23.22
N VAL A 321 -9.90 -13.36 -24.10
CA VAL A 321 -9.72 -13.90 -25.46
C VAL A 321 -8.24 -14.12 -25.70
N ASP A 322 -7.82 -15.37 -25.88
CA ASP A 322 -6.42 -15.71 -26.14
C ASP A 322 -6.10 -15.70 -27.64
N LYS A 323 -7.04 -16.18 -28.48
CA LYS A 323 -6.80 -16.36 -29.91
C LYS A 323 -8.05 -16.08 -30.75
N ILE A 324 -7.85 -15.48 -31.90
CA ILE A 324 -8.85 -15.34 -32.98
C ILE A 324 -8.67 -16.49 -33.97
N HIS A 325 -9.71 -17.28 -34.20
CA HIS A 325 -9.72 -18.38 -35.18
C HIS A 325 -10.36 -17.95 -36.49
N ASN A 326 -11.41 -17.13 -36.43
CA ASN A 326 -12.06 -16.53 -37.59
C ASN A 326 -12.62 -15.17 -37.24
N LEU A 327 -12.50 -14.22 -38.14
CA LEU A 327 -13.01 -12.86 -38.01
C LEU A 327 -13.55 -12.36 -39.34
N GLU A 328 -14.87 -12.27 -39.43
CA GLU A 328 -15.61 -11.71 -40.56
C GLU A 328 -16.27 -10.41 -40.08
N PRO A 329 -15.73 -9.24 -40.47
CA PRO A 329 -16.22 -7.95 -40.00
C PRO A 329 -17.72 -7.76 -40.18
N GLY A 330 -18.42 -7.38 -39.11
CA GLY A 330 -19.88 -7.17 -39.10
C GLY A 330 -20.74 -8.42 -39.21
N ILE A 331 -20.14 -9.60 -39.34
CA ILE A 331 -20.85 -10.87 -39.59
C ILE A 331 -20.65 -11.83 -38.44
N GLN A 332 -19.43 -12.28 -38.21
CA GLN A 332 -19.12 -13.23 -37.13
C GLN A 332 -17.68 -13.17 -36.68
N SER A 333 -17.46 -13.70 -35.47
CA SER A 333 -16.15 -13.97 -34.93
C SER A 333 -16.10 -15.30 -34.20
N ARG A 334 -14.94 -15.94 -34.23
CA ARG A 334 -14.66 -17.17 -33.46
C ARG A 334 -13.33 -17.06 -32.76
N THR A 335 -13.35 -17.29 -31.45
CA THR A 335 -12.19 -17.10 -30.55
C THR A 335 -12.03 -18.31 -29.64
N SER A 336 -10.87 -18.39 -28.97
CA SER A 336 -10.69 -19.32 -27.85
C SER A 336 -10.12 -18.64 -26.61
N LEU A 337 -10.40 -19.28 -25.48
CA LEU A 337 -9.86 -18.98 -24.17
C LEU A 337 -9.48 -20.31 -23.50
N LYS A 338 -8.22 -20.45 -23.14
CA LYS A 338 -7.74 -21.61 -22.39
C LYS A 338 -7.90 -21.36 -20.90
N LEU A 339 -8.53 -22.29 -20.21
CA LEU A 339 -8.75 -22.21 -18.76
C LEU A 339 -7.61 -22.94 -18.02
N ASP A 340 -6.41 -22.34 -18.03
CA ASP A 340 -5.28 -22.87 -17.25
C ASP A 340 -5.61 -22.82 -15.74
N GLU A 341 -5.07 -23.78 -14.97
CA GLU A 341 -5.39 -23.97 -13.55
C GLU A 341 -5.03 -22.76 -12.68
N ASP A 342 -4.10 -21.92 -13.13
CA ASP A 342 -3.61 -20.72 -12.45
C ASP A 342 -4.40 -19.44 -12.78
N LYS A 343 -5.45 -19.52 -13.60
CA LYS A 343 -6.32 -18.35 -13.85
C LYS A 343 -6.86 -17.79 -12.53
N TRP A 344 -6.68 -16.50 -12.32
CA TRP A 344 -6.94 -15.78 -11.06
C TRP A 344 -8.32 -16.05 -10.44
N PHE A 345 -9.35 -16.26 -11.26
CA PHE A 345 -10.70 -16.46 -10.76
C PHE A 345 -10.91 -17.84 -10.12
N PHE A 346 -10.10 -18.84 -10.43
CA PHE A 346 -10.23 -20.16 -9.81
C PHE A 346 -9.82 -20.16 -8.33
N SER A 347 -8.88 -19.31 -7.95
CA SER A 347 -8.44 -19.19 -6.55
C SER A 347 -9.45 -18.45 -5.66
N CYS A 348 -10.35 -17.65 -6.22
CA CYS A 348 -11.29 -16.80 -5.47
C CYS A 348 -12.78 -17.15 -5.69
N HIS A 349 -13.12 -17.93 -6.74
CA HIS A 349 -14.49 -18.37 -6.98
C HIS A 349 -14.62 -19.86 -6.69
N TYR A 350 -15.17 -20.20 -5.52
CA TYR A 350 -15.29 -21.55 -4.96
C TYR A 350 -13.95 -22.31 -4.92
N PRO A 351 -13.00 -21.96 -4.04
CA PRO A 351 -11.65 -22.56 -4.01
C PRO A 351 -11.66 -24.10 -3.91
N ASP A 352 -12.64 -24.67 -3.22
CA ASP A 352 -12.81 -26.14 -3.08
C ASP A 352 -13.48 -26.79 -4.30
N TYR A 353 -14.01 -26.00 -5.21
CA TYR A 353 -14.64 -26.44 -6.45
C TYR A 353 -14.38 -25.43 -7.58
N PRO A 354 -13.18 -25.40 -8.14
CA PRO A 354 -12.79 -24.37 -9.09
C PRO A 354 -13.60 -24.46 -10.38
N VAL A 355 -14.34 -23.40 -10.65
CA VAL A 355 -15.17 -23.22 -11.84
C VAL A 355 -15.12 -21.77 -12.29
N MET A 356 -15.10 -21.51 -13.60
CA MET A 356 -15.15 -20.16 -14.13
C MET A 356 -16.47 -19.48 -13.76
N PRO A 357 -16.46 -18.25 -13.18
CA PRO A 357 -17.69 -17.51 -12.93
C PRO A 357 -18.52 -17.32 -14.20
N GLY A 358 -19.81 -17.62 -14.15
CA GLY A 358 -20.70 -17.46 -15.29
C GLY A 358 -20.73 -16.02 -15.84
N THR A 359 -20.52 -15.02 -14.99
CA THR A 359 -20.40 -13.62 -15.39
C THR A 359 -19.13 -13.35 -16.20
N LEU A 360 -18.00 -13.97 -15.87
CA LEU A 360 -16.76 -13.86 -16.64
C LEU A 360 -16.87 -14.64 -17.98
N LEU A 361 -17.59 -15.74 -17.98
CA LEU A 361 -17.88 -16.45 -19.23
C LEU A 361 -18.70 -15.58 -20.18
N LEU A 362 -19.72 -14.87 -19.66
CA LEU A 362 -20.49 -13.91 -20.46
C LEU A 362 -19.64 -12.74 -20.93
N GLU A 363 -18.68 -12.28 -20.12
CA GLU A 363 -17.72 -11.24 -20.51
C GLU A 363 -16.83 -11.71 -21.67
N ALA A 364 -16.26 -12.93 -21.60
CA ALA A 364 -15.47 -13.52 -22.70
C ALA A 364 -16.28 -13.64 -24.00
N MET A 365 -17.54 -14.06 -23.89
CA MET A 365 -18.49 -14.14 -25.01
C MET A 365 -18.81 -12.75 -25.59
N SER A 366 -18.92 -11.71 -24.73
CA SER A 366 -19.11 -10.31 -25.13
C SER A 366 -17.89 -9.77 -25.87
N GLN A 367 -16.70 -10.06 -25.40
CA GLN A 367 -15.45 -9.69 -26.08
C GLN A 367 -15.34 -10.36 -27.45
N THR A 368 -15.74 -11.61 -27.56
CA THR A 368 -15.83 -12.31 -28.85
C THR A 368 -16.76 -11.57 -29.80
N MET A 369 -17.97 -11.20 -29.38
CA MET A 369 -18.90 -10.45 -30.23
C MET A 369 -18.36 -9.04 -30.59
N THR A 370 -17.67 -8.38 -29.66
CA THR A 370 -17.04 -7.07 -29.86
C THR A 370 -16.06 -7.10 -31.02
N LEU A 371 -15.28 -8.17 -31.20
CA LEU A 371 -14.33 -8.33 -32.31
C LEU A 371 -15.00 -8.21 -33.69
N SER A 372 -16.17 -8.80 -33.87
CA SER A 372 -16.90 -8.67 -35.16
C SER A 372 -17.25 -7.21 -35.48
N VAL A 373 -17.44 -6.38 -34.46
CA VAL A 373 -17.82 -4.97 -34.62
C VAL A 373 -16.58 -4.08 -34.81
N THR A 374 -15.56 -4.28 -33.98
CA THR A 374 -14.35 -3.46 -33.99
C THR A 374 -13.45 -3.71 -35.20
N SER A 375 -13.65 -4.83 -35.90
CA SER A 375 -12.93 -5.17 -37.12
C SER A 375 -13.55 -4.60 -38.40
N MET A 376 -14.72 -3.93 -38.32
CA MET A 376 -15.36 -3.30 -39.49
C MET A 376 -14.58 -2.06 -39.93
N ASP A 377 -14.49 -1.81 -41.24
CA ASP A 377 -13.82 -0.62 -41.79
C ASP A 377 -14.50 0.68 -41.35
N GLU A 378 -15.83 0.62 -41.16
CA GLU A 378 -16.62 1.76 -40.69
C GLU A 378 -16.42 2.01 -39.17
N PHE A 379 -15.82 1.08 -38.42
CA PHE A 379 -15.47 1.26 -37.01
C PHE A 379 -14.20 2.11 -36.91
N SER A 380 -14.32 3.36 -37.34
CA SER A 380 -13.23 4.33 -37.30
C SER A 380 -12.99 4.89 -35.90
N ASP A 381 -11.86 5.59 -35.72
CA ASP A 381 -11.55 6.38 -34.52
C ASP A 381 -12.64 7.41 -34.17
N GLU A 382 -13.49 7.80 -35.13
CA GLU A 382 -14.64 8.69 -34.95
C GLU A 382 -15.69 8.15 -33.95
N TRP A 383 -15.85 6.83 -33.83
CA TRP A 383 -16.76 6.22 -32.87
C TRP A 383 -16.11 6.03 -31.48
N GLY A 384 -14.84 6.43 -31.32
CA GLY A 384 -14.14 6.53 -30.02
C GLY A 384 -13.84 5.19 -29.35
N GLY A 385 -14.02 4.08 -30.05
CA GLY A 385 -13.66 2.73 -29.56
C GLY A 385 -14.39 2.26 -28.30
N LEU A 386 -15.47 2.94 -27.88
CA LEU A 386 -16.30 2.55 -26.73
C LEU A 386 -17.50 1.75 -27.18
N LEU A 387 -17.57 0.50 -26.73
CA LEU A 387 -18.72 -0.39 -26.89
C LEU A 387 -19.23 -0.74 -25.48
N LEU A 388 -20.54 -0.65 -25.29
CA LEU A 388 -21.18 -0.96 -24.02
C LEU A 388 -22.14 -2.13 -24.19
N LEU A 389 -21.98 -3.16 -23.36
CA LEU A 389 -22.95 -4.24 -23.27
C LEU A 389 -24.21 -3.69 -22.63
N SER A 390 -25.30 -3.59 -23.39
CA SER A 390 -26.56 -2.98 -22.93
C SER A 390 -27.62 -4.00 -22.53
N GLY A 391 -27.47 -5.26 -22.96
CA GLY A 391 -28.40 -6.31 -22.57
C GLY A 391 -27.90 -7.69 -22.94
N ILE A 392 -28.29 -8.68 -22.13
CA ILE A 392 -28.12 -10.09 -22.39
C ILE A 392 -29.46 -10.77 -22.15
N THR A 393 -29.91 -11.55 -23.09
CA THR A 393 -31.17 -12.32 -23.00
C THR A 393 -30.93 -13.78 -23.37
N ASP A 394 -31.89 -14.64 -23.04
CA ASP A 394 -31.89 -16.07 -23.39
C ASP A 394 -30.61 -16.82 -22.95
N VAL A 395 -30.05 -16.44 -21.81
CA VAL A 395 -28.84 -17.05 -21.25
C VAL A 395 -29.16 -18.48 -20.81
N LYS A 396 -28.37 -19.42 -21.30
CA LYS A 396 -28.50 -20.86 -20.97
C LYS A 396 -27.10 -21.41 -20.66
N PHE A 397 -26.79 -21.59 -19.38
CA PHE A 397 -25.64 -22.38 -18.95
C PHE A 397 -26.03 -23.87 -18.99
N LYS A 398 -25.27 -24.67 -19.73
CA LYS A 398 -25.53 -26.12 -19.94
C LYS A 398 -24.52 -26.98 -19.20
N LYS A 399 -23.28 -26.52 -19.11
CA LYS A 399 -22.20 -27.20 -18.43
C LYS A 399 -21.31 -26.18 -17.72
N GLU A 400 -20.52 -26.67 -16.80
CA GLU A 400 -19.53 -25.91 -16.06
C GLU A 400 -18.26 -25.71 -16.90
N ALA A 401 -17.63 -24.57 -16.78
CA ALA A 401 -16.34 -24.28 -17.39
C ALA A 401 -15.25 -24.52 -16.33
N LEU A 402 -14.65 -25.70 -16.35
CA LEU A 402 -13.68 -26.19 -15.37
C LEU A 402 -12.23 -25.88 -15.80
N PRO A 403 -11.26 -25.89 -14.86
CA PRO A 403 -9.84 -25.80 -15.20
C PRO A 403 -9.40 -26.86 -16.21
N GLY A 404 -8.44 -26.53 -17.06
CA GLY A 404 -7.82 -27.45 -18.02
C GLY A 404 -8.52 -27.56 -19.38
N ILE A 405 -9.71 -26.96 -19.57
CA ILE A 405 -10.42 -27.01 -20.87
C ILE A 405 -10.11 -25.74 -21.71
N GLU A 406 -10.28 -25.86 -23.03
CA GLU A 406 -10.28 -24.71 -23.94
C GLU A 406 -11.72 -24.38 -24.36
N LEU A 407 -12.14 -23.16 -24.10
CA LEU A 407 -13.43 -22.64 -24.51
C LEU A 407 -13.35 -22.10 -25.94
N LEU A 408 -14.22 -22.53 -26.80
CA LEU A 408 -14.41 -22.02 -28.16
C LEU A 408 -15.68 -21.17 -28.20
N MET A 409 -15.54 -19.90 -28.44
CA MET A 409 -16.65 -18.95 -28.49
C MET A 409 -16.93 -18.53 -29.93
N THR A 410 -18.21 -18.50 -30.31
CA THR A 410 -18.64 -18.05 -31.62
C THR A 410 -19.74 -17.03 -31.46
N ALA A 411 -19.55 -15.84 -32.02
CA ALA A 411 -20.54 -14.78 -32.09
C ALA A 411 -21.00 -14.58 -33.55
N LYS A 412 -22.29 -14.50 -33.77
CA LYS A 412 -22.91 -14.19 -35.08
C LYS A 412 -23.79 -12.97 -34.93
N ILE A 413 -23.53 -11.92 -35.73
CA ILE A 413 -24.32 -10.73 -35.73
C ILE A 413 -25.65 -10.95 -36.45
N GLU A 414 -26.76 -10.65 -35.78
CA GLU A 414 -28.11 -10.73 -36.37
C GLU A 414 -28.56 -9.41 -36.97
N SER A 415 -28.18 -8.33 -36.30
CA SER A 415 -28.53 -6.99 -36.77
C SER A 415 -27.57 -5.92 -36.26
N PHE A 416 -27.28 -4.95 -37.12
CA PHE A 416 -26.60 -3.73 -36.76
C PHE A 416 -27.43 -2.54 -37.28
N LYS A 417 -28.05 -1.80 -36.37
CA LYS A 417 -28.89 -0.64 -36.72
C LYS A 417 -28.69 0.50 -35.75
N ARG A 418 -28.37 1.70 -36.26
CA ARG A 418 -28.29 2.94 -35.47
C ARG A 418 -27.36 2.86 -34.27
N GLY A 419 -26.20 2.21 -34.40
CA GLY A 419 -25.23 2.05 -33.31
C GLY A 419 -25.63 0.98 -32.28
N ILE A 420 -26.67 0.18 -32.55
CA ILE A 420 -27.08 -0.96 -31.74
C ILE A 420 -26.78 -2.24 -32.51
N VAL A 421 -26.02 -3.13 -31.91
CA VAL A 421 -25.63 -4.43 -32.48
C VAL A 421 -26.27 -5.54 -31.64
N LYS A 422 -26.97 -6.44 -32.28
CA LYS A 422 -27.54 -7.62 -31.65
C LYS A 422 -26.99 -8.89 -32.32
N GLY A 423 -26.63 -9.88 -31.50
CA GLY A 423 -26.07 -11.12 -32.02
C GLY A 423 -26.28 -12.30 -31.08
N ASN A 424 -26.20 -13.51 -31.65
CA ASN A 424 -26.17 -14.77 -30.93
C ASN A 424 -24.73 -15.13 -30.59
N VAL A 425 -24.49 -15.51 -29.35
CA VAL A 425 -23.16 -15.96 -28.91
C VAL A 425 -23.29 -17.32 -28.24
N LYS A 426 -22.41 -18.24 -28.62
CA LYS A 426 -22.28 -19.55 -28.00
C LYS A 426 -20.85 -19.82 -27.59
N CYS A 427 -20.70 -20.59 -26.52
CA CYS A 427 -19.45 -21.11 -26.01
C CYS A 427 -19.51 -22.61 -25.93
N GLU A 428 -18.53 -23.30 -26.48
CA GLU A 428 -18.41 -24.75 -26.57
C GLU A 428 -17.04 -25.19 -26.03
N ALA A 429 -16.96 -26.38 -25.47
CA ALA A 429 -15.71 -27.07 -25.16
C ALA A 429 -15.85 -28.55 -25.55
N ASP A 430 -14.83 -29.12 -26.19
CA ASP A 430 -14.80 -30.51 -26.67
C ASP A 430 -16.06 -30.91 -27.49
N GLY A 431 -16.61 -29.95 -28.24
CA GLY A 431 -17.79 -30.12 -29.06
C GLY A 431 -19.12 -30.04 -28.30
N GLU A 432 -19.11 -29.79 -27.00
CA GLU A 432 -20.30 -29.68 -26.17
C GLU A 432 -20.62 -28.24 -25.81
N LEU A 433 -21.91 -27.88 -25.80
CA LEU A 433 -22.36 -26.53 -25.47
C LEU A 433 -22.20 -26.26 -23.97
N ILE A 434 -21.38 -25.25 -23.62
CA ILE A 434 -21.21 -24.75 -22.28
C ILE A 434 -22.24 -23.66 -21.98
N CYS A 435 -22.31 -22.62 -22.85
CA CYS A 435 -23.23 -21.49 -22.68
C CYS A 435 -23.72 -20.97 -24.03
N SER A 436 -24.94 -20.43 -24.03
CA SER A 436 -25.46 -19.66 -25.17
C SER A 436 -26.31 -18.49 -24.69
N CYS A 437 -26.30 -17.38 -25.43
CA CYS A 437 -27.11 -16.20 -25.12
C CYS A 437 -27.29 -15.33 -26.36
N VAL A 438 -28.21 -14.37 -26.25
CA VAL A 438 -28.35 -13.24 -27.18
C VAL A 438 -27.78 -11.99 -26.50
N MET A 439 -26.86 -11.29 -27.14
CA MET A 439 -26.24 -10.08 -26.62
C MET A 439 -26.60 -8.86 -27.44
N THR A 440 -26.70 -7.73 -26.75
CA THR A 440 -26.91 -6.41 -27.38
C THR A 440 -25.79 -5.46 -26.94
N ILE A 441 -25.04 -4.97 -27.89
CA ILE A 441 -23.97 -3.97 -27.69
C ILE A 441 -24.41 -2.64 -28.26
N VAL A 442 -24.05 -1.55 -27.59
CA VAL A 442 -24.34 -0.18 -28.00
C VAL A 442 -23.04 0.58 -28.25
N ILE A 443 -23.01 1.36 -29.32
CA ILE A 443 -21.92 2.25 -29.70
C ILE A 443 -22.40 3.70 -29.46
N PRO A 444 -22.11 4.33 -28.29
CA PRO A 444 -22.71 5.60 -27.89
C PRO A 444 -22.44 6.73 -28.88
N ASN A 445 -21.24 6.80 -29.44
CA ASN A 445 -20.87 7.87 -30.37
C ASN A 445 -21.55 7.74 -31.73
N ALA A 446 -21.79 6.51 -32.21
CA ALA A 446 -22.57 6.28 -33.43
C ALA A 446 -24.03 6.75 -33.25
N ILE A 447 -24.61 6.55 -32.08
CA ILE A 447 -25.96 7.04 -31.77
C ILE A 447 -26.01 8.57 -31.75
N LYS A 448 -25.01 9.24 -31.14
CA LYS A 448 -24.93 10.71 -31.11
C LYS A 448 -24.79 11.34 -32.51
N GLN A 449 -23.95 10.76 -33.37
CA GLN A 449 -23.77 11.24 -34.75
C GLN A 449 -25.08 11.14 -35.55
N LEU A 450 -25.81 10.04 -35.43
CA LEU A 450 -27.10 9.85 -36.07
C LEU A 450 -28.15 10.86 -35.55
N SER A 451 -28.20 11.10 -34.24
CA SER A 451 -29.10 12.10 -33.64
C SER A 451 -28.81 13.51 -34.17
N ASN A 452 -27.53 13.88 -34.30
CA ASN A 452 -27.12 15.17 -34.85
C ASN A 452 -27.45 15.34 -36.33
N GLN A 453 -27.41 14.25 -37.11
CA GLN A 453 -27.79 14.27 -38.54
C GLN A 453 -29.29 14.40 -38.73
N ILE A 454 -30.09 13.82 -37.88
CA ILE A 454 -31.56 13.91 -37.89
C ILE A 454 -32.02 15.30 -37.42
N GLY A 455 -31.40 15.84 -36.34
CA GLY A 455 -31.72 17.19 -35.85
C GLY A 455 -31.32 18.35 -36.77
N ARG A 456 -30.48 18.11 -37.82
CA ARG A 456 -30.16 19.09 -38.84
C ARG A 456 -31.10 19.05 -40.07
N LYS A 457 -32.05 18.15 -40.10
CA LYS A 457 -33.07 17.99 -41.18
C LYS A 457 -34.47 18.47 -40.76
N ILE A 458 -34.62 19.06 -39.57
CA ILE A 458 -35.80 19.83 -39.14
C ILE A 458 -35.36 21.29 -38.92
#